data_b660b2dd72816c86f1114b236bf96301
#
_entry.id   b660b2dd72816c86f1114b236bf96301
#
_cell.length_a   1.000
_cell.length_b   1.000
_cell.length_c   1.000
_cell.angle_alpha   90.00
_cell.angle_beta   90.00
_cell.angle_gamma   90.00
#
_symmetry.space_group_name_H-M   'P 1'
#
loop_
_entity.id
_entity.type
_entity.pdbx_description
1 polymer ?
#
loop_
_entity_poly.entity_id
_entity_poly.type
_entity_poly.pdbx_seq_one_letter_code
_entity_poly.pdbx_strand_id
1 'polypeptide(L)'
;MKIGLMLHPHRGVESVFREAQEADAQGYDSVWVGDHLTYPKAEARPNGPLDSLTLMTAIGAITSRVRLAWGVLNPTFRRPLVTAKMLASLDHITKGRVICAVGAGSNA
;
A
#
# COMPACT_ATOMS: atom_id res chain seq x y z
N MET A 1 20.00 -9.19 -4.75
CA MET A 1 19.50 -8.02 -3.97
C MET A 1 18.03 -7.80 -4.30
N LYS A 2 17.21 -7.57 -3.30
CA LYS A 2 15.78 -7.27 -3.50
C LYS A 2 15.56 -5.77 -3.43
N ILE A 3 14.84 -5.22 -4.40
CA ILE A 3 14.55 -3.79 -4.48
C ILE A 3 13.04 -3.57 -4.43
N GLY A 4 12.60 -2.73 -3.50
CA GLY A 4 11.21 -2.28 -3.40
C GLY A 4 11.06 -0.86 -3.92
N LEU A 5 9.87 -0.56 -4.45
CA LEU A 5 9.51 0.76 -4.95
C LEU A 5 8.47 1.41 -4.03
N MET A 6 8.74 2.62 -3.53
CA MET A 6 7.75 3.40 -2.81
C MET A 6 6.81 4.09 -3.79
N LEU A 7 5.52 3.79 -3.68
CA LEU A 7 4.47 4.42 -4.49
C LEU A 7 4.02 5.74 -3.86
N HIS A 8 3.59 6.66 -4.68
CA HIS A 8 3.14 7.99 -4.26
C HIS A 8 1.69 8.25 -4.70
N PRO A 9 0.69 7.78 -3.93
CA PRO A 9 -0.72 7.88 -4.32
C PRO A 9 -1.23 9.30 -4.56
N HIS A 10 -0.58 10.29 -3.94
CA HIS A 10 -0.92 11.70 -4.12
C HIS A 10 -0.70 12.22 -5.55
N ARG A 11 0.01 11.47 -6.38
CA ARG A 11 0.22 11.80 -7.80
C ARG A 11 -0.96 11.41 -8.69
N GLY A 12 -1.97 10.76 -8.11
CA GLY A 12 -3.17 10.31 -8.80
C GLY A 12 -3.24 8.79 -8.96
N VAL A 13 -4.46 8.28 -9.02
CA VAL A 13 -4.72 6.83 -9.07
C VAL A 13 -4.12 6.19 -10.32
N GLU A 14 -4.30 6.82 -11.49
CA GLU A 14 -3.76 6.28 -12.75
C GLU A 14 -2.24 6.20 -12.74
N SER A 15 -1.57 7.20 -12.16
CA SER A 15 -0.12 7.22 -12.04
C SER A 15 0.38 6.11 -11.14
N VAL A 16 -0.24 5.92 -9.97
CA VAL A 16 0.19 4.88 -9.02
C VAL A 16 -0.06 3.48 -9.56
N PHE A 17 -1.15 3.27 -10.28
CA PHE A 17 -1.43 1.99 -10.92
C PHE A 17 -0.40 1.67 -12.01
N ARG A 18 -0.06 2.66 -12.82
CA ARG A 18 0.98 2.51 -13.84
C ARG A 18 2.33 2.17 -13.23
N GLU A 19 2.75 2.91 -12.20
CA GLU A 19 4.00 2.64 -11.48
C GLU A 19 4.04 1.21 -10.91
N ALA A 20 2.93 0.75 -10.32
CA ALA A 20 2.85 -0.60 -9.78
C ALA A 20 2.96 -1.67 -10.87
N GLN A 21 2.29 -1.48 -11.99
CA GLN A 21 2.37 -2.41 -13.13
C GLN A 21 3.75 -2.41 -13.78
N GLU A 22 4.38 -1.26 -13.91
CA GLU A 22 5.75 -1.16 -14.42
C GLU A 22 6.75 -1.84 -13.47
N ALA A 23 6.61 -1.65 -12.17
CA ALA A 23 7.44 -2.34 -11.17
C ALA A 23 7.28 -3.86 -11.25
N ASP A 24 6.05 -4.33 -11.42
CA ASP A 24 5.74 -5.75 -11.59
C ASP A 24 6.41 -6.32 -12.85
N ALA A 25 6.30 -5.61 -13.97
CA ALA A 25 6.89 -6.02 -15.25
C ALA A 25 8.43 -5.98 -15.24
N GLN A 26 9.02 -5.03 -14.53
CA GLN A 26 10.47 -4.85 -14.47
C GLN A 26 11.17 -5.72 -13.43
N GLY A 27 10.42 -6.50 -12.65
CA GLY A 27 11.00 -7.45 -11.69
C GLY A 27 11.37 -6.85 -10.33
N TYR A 28 10.76 -5.73 -9.93
CA TYR A 28 10.88 -5.26 -8.55
C TYR A 28 10.36 -6.33 -7.59
N ASP A 29 10.96 -6.42 -6.41
CA ASP A 29 10.55 -7.37 -5.38
C ASP A 29 9.20 -6.98 -4.76
N SER A 30 8.99 -5.70 -4.52
CA SER A 30 7.84 -5.21 -3.77
C SER A 30 7.49 -3.77 -4.13
N VAL A 31 6.22 -3.42 -3.92
CA VAL A 31 5.73 -2.04 -3.93
C VAL A 31 5.23 -1.67 -2.54
N TRP A 32 5.48 -0.45 -2.13
CA TRP A 32 5.27 0.04 -0.77
C TRP A 32 4.41 1.28 -0.76
N VAL A 33 3.52 1.37 0.23
CA VAL A 33 2.73 2.58 0.49
C VAL A 33 2.78 2.95 1.97
N GLY A 34 2.59 4.23 2.26
CA GLY A 34 2.30 4.70 3.61
C GLY A 34 0.83 4.48 3.96
N ASP A 35 0.51 4.62 5.23
CA ASP A 35 -0.86 4.50 5.74
C ASP A 35 -1.23 5.77 6.49
N HIS A 36 -1.97 6.66 5.82
CA HIS A 36 -2.39 7.94 6.35
C HIS A 36 -3.90 8.10 6.18
N LEU A 37 -4.59 8.58 7.23
CA LEU A 37 -6.01 8.96 7.13
C LEU A 37 -6.16 10.37 6.57
N THR A 38 -5.25 11.26 6.97
CA THR A 38 -5.22 12.66 6.53
C THR A 38 -3.77 13.11 6.37
N TYR A 39 -3.57 14.17 5.62
CA TYR A 39 -2.29 14.88 5.63
C TYR A 39 -2.38 16.12 6.52
N PRO A 40 -1.31 16.54 7.21
CA PRO A 40 -1.24 17.85 7.82
C PRO A 40 -1.55 18.95 6.80
N LYS A 41 -2.17 20.06 7.25
CA LYS A 41 -2.52 21.16 6.34
C LYS A 41 -1.36 21.66 5.48
N ALA A 42 -0.14 21.66 6.04
CA ALA A 42 1.06 22.05 5.33
C ALA A 42 1.46 21.08 4.21
N GLU A 43 0.99 19.84 4.28
CA GLU A 43 1.26 18.80 3.29
C GLU A 43 0.01 18.44 2.48
N ALA A 44 -1.05 19.22 2.62
CA ALA A 44 -2.30 18.98 1.91
C ALA A 44 -2.05 18.91 0.39
N ARG A 45 -2.53 17.84 -0.21
CA ARG A 45 -2.33 17.56 -1.65
C ARG A 45 -3.69 17.36 -2.31
N PRO A 46 -3.84 17.75 -3.58
CA PRO A 46 -5.14 17.71 -4.26
C PRO A 46 -5.83 16.36 -4.24
N ASN A 47 -5.04 15.27 -4.29
CA ASN A 47 -5.57 13.91 -4.34
C ASN A 47 -5.70 13.25 -2.96
N GLY A 48 -5.34 13.93 -1.88
CA GLY A 48 -5.42 13.42 -0.52
C GLY A 48 -4.75 12.06 -0.31
N PRO A 49 -4.80 11.51 0.90
CA PRO A 49 -4.44 10.12 1.12
C PRO A 49 -5.61 9.21 0.74
N LEU A 50 -5.32 8.18 -0.05
CA LEU A 50 -6.24 7.07 -0.26
C LEU A 50 -6.09 6.07 0.89
N ASP A 51 -7.17 5.38 1.26
CA ASP A 51 -7.05 4.26 2.19
C ASP A 51 -6.09 3.21 1.63
N SER A 52 -5.06 2.90 2.39
CA SER A 52 -3.97 2.07 1.89
C SER A 52 -4.36 0.61 1.65
N LEU A 53 -5.28 0.06 2.45
CA LEU A 53 -5.79 -1.30 2.25
C LEU A 53 -6.62 -1.40 0.97
N THR A 54 -7.47 -0.41 0.72
CA THR A 54 -8.27 -0.33 -0.50
C THR A 54 -7.36 -0.20 -1.74
N LEU A 55 -6.39 0.69 -1.67
CA LEU A 55 -5.44 0.92 -2.75
C LEU A 55 -4.61 -0.33 -3.06
N MET A 56 -4.06 -0.99 -2.03
CA MET A 56 -3.22 -2.17 -2.23
C MET A 56 -4.02 -3.38 -2.71
N THR A 57 -5.30 -3.47 -2.36
CA THR A 57 -6.20 -4.48 -2.93
C THR A 57 -6.35 -4.31 -4.44
N ALA A 58 -6.57 -3.09 -4.89
CA ALA A 58 -6.66 -2.77 -6.32
C ALA A 58 -5.33 -3.07 -7.04
N ILE A 59 -4.21 -2.66 -6.46
CA ILE A 59 -2.87 -2.94 -7.00
C ILE A 59 -2.62 -4.45 -7.08
N GLY A 60 -3.02 -5.20 -6.06
CA GLY A 60 -2.91 -6.66 -6.05
C GLY A 60 -3.67 -7.32 -7.20
N ALA A 61 -4.81 -6.76 -7.59
CA ALA A 61 -5.63 -7.28 -8.69
C ALA A 61 -5.04 -7.02 -10.08
N ILE A 62 -4.24 -5.98 -10.24
CA ILE A 62 -3.66 -5.56 -11.53
C ILE A 62 -2.17 -5.93 -11.69
N THR A 63 -1.60 -6.60 -10.70
CA THR A 63 -0.21 -7.07 -10.71
C THR A 63 -0.17 -8.57 -10.47
N SER A 64 0.96 -9.22 -10.78
CA SER A 64 1.07 -10.68 -10.70
C SER A 64 2.15 -11.19 -9.75
N ARG A 65 3.25 -10.45 -9.56
CA ARG A 65 4.44 -10.94 -8.87
C ARG A 65 4.91 -10.06 -7.74
N VAL A 66 4.82 -8.73 -7.89
CA VAL A 66 5.35 -7.81 -6.87
C VAL A 66 4.62 -8.03 -5.56
N ARG A 67 5.37 -8.02 -4.45
CA ARG A 67 4.79 -8.09 -3.13
C ARG A 67 4.22 -6.74 -2.72
N LEU A 68 3.16 -6.78 -1.94
CA LEU A 68 2.37 -5.63 -1.51
C LEU A 68 2.73 -5.30 -0.07
N ALA A 69 3.32 -4.14 0.16
CA ALA A 69 3.92 -3.80 1.45
C ALA A 69 3.49 -2.44 1.97
N TRP A 70 3.46 -2.30 3.28
CA TRP A 70 3.20 -1.03 3.96
C TRP A 70 4.45 -0.58 4.70
N GLY A 71 4.78 0.64 4.57
CA GLY A 71 5.85 1.26 5.32
C GLY A 71 5.38 2.54 6.03
N VAL A 72 4.62 2.40 7.10
CA VAL A 72 4.09 1.23 7.80
C VAL A 72 2.56 1.22 7.81
N LEU A 73 1.95 0.06 8.11
CA LEU A 73 0.52 0.00 8.41
C LEU A 73 0.30 0.42 9.86
N ASN A 74 -0.59 1.39 10.07
CA ASN A 74 -0.91 1.84 11.44
C ASN A 74 -2.09 1.03 11.99
N PRO A 75 -1.87 0.18 13.01
CA PRO A 75 -2.92 -0.69 13.54
C PRO A 75 -4.00 0.06 14.33
N THR A 76 -3.78 1.34 14.65
CA THR A 76 -4.77 2.14 15.41
C THR A 76 -5.84 2.76 14.53
N PHE A 77 -5.64 2.80 13.21
CA PHE A 77 -6.60 3.43 12.28
C PHE A 77 -7.83 2.59 12.01
N ARG A 78 -7.76 1.29 12.28
CA ARG A 78 -8.82 0.33 12.01
C ARG A 78 -8.93 -0.65 13.16
N ARG A 79 -10.07 -1.32 13.27
CA ARG A 79 -10.21 -2.41 14.25
C ARG A 79 -9.22 -3.53 13.90
N PRO A 80 -8.35 -3.95 14.83
CA PRO A 80 -7.29 -4.91 14.53
C PRO A 80 -7.78 -6.25 13.94
N LEU A 81 -8.90 -6.77 14.45
CA LEU A 81 -9.47 -8.03 13.94
C LEU A 81 -9.92 -7.89 12.48
N VAL A 82 -10.56 -6.78 12.15
CA VAL A 82 -11.01 -6.51 10.77
C VAL A 82 -9.80 -6.33 9.85
N THR A 83 -8.80 -5.59 10.30
CA THR A 83 -7.55 -5.39 9.55
C THR A 83 -6.85 -6.73 9.28
N ALA A 84 -6.73 -7.58 10.30
CA ALA A 84 -6.13 -8.90 10.14
C ALA A 84 -6.90 -9.75 9.12
N LYS A 85 -8.23 -9.71 9.16
CA LYS A 85 -9.06 -10.42 8.19
C LYS A 85 -8.87 -9.90 6.76
N MET A 86 -8.80 -8.59 6.60
CA MET A 86 -8.58 -7.97 5.29
C MET A 86 -7.21 -8.34 4.71
N LEU A 87 -6.16 -8.28 5.54
CA LEU A 87 -4.80 -8.66 5.13
C LEU A 87 -4.71 -10.14 4.77
N ALA A 88 -5.30 -11.02 5.57
CA ALA A 88 -5.34 -12.45 5.29
C ALA A 88 -6.08 -12.75 3.98
N SER A 89 -7.18 -12.05 3.73
CA SER A 89 -7.94 -12.18 2.48
C SER A 89 -7.12 -11.71 1.27
N LEU A 90 -6.47 -10.56 1.40
CA LEU A 90 -5.60 -10.04 0.35
C LEU A 90 -4.43 -10.98 0.07
N ASP A 91 -3.80 -11.51 1.10
CA ASP A 91 -2.72 -12.48 0.97
C ASP A 91 -3.18 -13.75 0.24
N HIS A 92 -4.35 -14.26 0.59
CA HIS A 92 -4.94 -15.41 -0.09
C HIS A 92 -5.25 -15.12 -1.57
N ILE A 93 -5.90 -14.00 -1.85
CA ILE A 93 -6.24 -13.58 -3.22
C ILE A 93 -4.98 -13.40 -4.08
N THR A 94 -3.93 -12.84 -3.50
CA THR A 94 -2.67 -12.55 -4.20
C THR A 94 -1.64 -13.68 -4.10
N LYS A 95 -2.03 -14.83 -3.56
CA LYS A 95 -1.17 -16.03 -3.45
C LYS A 95 0.12 -15.77 -2.66
N GLY A 96 -0.01 -15.11 -1.52
CA GLY A 96 1.09 -14.92 -0.58
C GLY A 96 1.98 -13.71 -0.85
N ARG A 97 1.46 -12.66 -1.47
CA ARG A 97 2.26 -11.47 -1.81
C ARG A 97 2.23 -10.35 -0.76
N VAL A 98 1.53 -10.52 0.35
CA VAL A 98 1.41 -9.46 1.37
C VAL A 98 2.62 -9.42 2.31
N ILE A 99 3.14 -8.21 2.53
CA ILE A 99 4.12 -7.91 3.59
C ILE A 99 3.47 -6.92 4.54
N CYS A 100 3.21 -7.35 5.77
CA CYS A 100 2.59 -6.49 6.79
C CYS A 100 3.64 -5.97 7.77
N ALA A 101 4.14 -4.77 7.52
CA ALA A 101 4.99 -4.05 8.46
C ALA A 101 4.13 -3.05 9.23
N VAL A 102 4.02 -3.22 10.54
CA VAL A 102 3.18 -2.38 11.41
C VAL A 102 4.02 -1.41 12.22
N GLY A 103 3.46 -0.25 12.50
CA GLY A 103 4.08 0.77 13.32
C GLY A 103 3.09 1.83 13.76
N ALA A 104 3.48 2.63 14.76
CA ALA A 104 2.63 3.72 15.27
C ALA A 104 2.48 4.89 14.29
N GLY A 105 3.32 4.97 13.26
CA GLY A 105 3.37 6.10 12.35
C GLY A 105 4.09 7.31 12.94
N SER A 106 4.24 8.33 12.11
CA SER A 106 4.94 9.57 12.50
C SER A 106 3.99 10.71 12.89
N ASN A 107 2.71 10.61 12.51
CA ASN A 107 1.69 11.62 12.80
C ASN A 107 0.69 11.03 13.79
N ALA A 108 0.93 11.32 15.04
CA ALA A 108 0.01 10.94 16.11
C ALA A 108 -1.19 11.89 16.17
#